data_760d7264e31064d0b238ce552032f5b0
#
_entry.id   760d7264e31064d0b238ce552032f5b0
#
_cell.length_a   1.000
_cell.length_b   1.000
_cell.length_c   1.000
_cell.angle_alpha   90.00
_cell.angle_beta   90.00
_cell.angle_gamma   90.00
#
_symmetry.space_group_name_H-M   'P 1'
#
loop_
_entity.id
_entity.type
_entity.pdbx_description
1 polymer ?
#
loop_
_entity_poly.entity_id
_entity_poly.type
_entity_poly.pdbx_seq_one_letter_code
_entity_poly.pdbx_strand_id
1 'polypeptide(L)'
;MDALLDAIEKVVGEKNILRDEDVRSRSADWITREPCLALALVRPVNVDQLSQVMALCYEADQPVVTHGGLTGLVRGAVAASNELVISLERMTEIESVDPVGGTLTVQAGAPLQVVQEAAEQIGMQFALDLGARGSCTIGGNIATNAGGIRVIRYGMMRDQVLGLEVVLADGSVVSSMNNMLKNNAGYDLKHMFIGSEGTLGIVTRAVLKLQPQQSASQTALVACDSFENLIGLLQHMRQTLGGGLGAFEVMWRSYYALLTEESGRHNPPLDTSSPFYVLIESLGNDQGETAQRFEQAITSAFEKELLSDAVIASSDAQRDRLWAIREDIEGLSELIAPRFVFDISLSIVDMNTYVNALEVSVRNIWPDAKVVVFGHLGDGNLHVSISMGEVNEEIRIIIEDLVYKPLQAIGGSISAEHGIGIKKKNHLNISRNPGEIALMMKLKEVMDPKDLLNRGKVLPDKTNL
;
A
#
# COMPACT_ATOMS: atom_id res chain seq x y z
N MET A 1 -3.19 10.57 -35.16
CA MET A 1 -3.86 10.52 -33.85
C MET A 1 -5.32 10.12 -34.02
N ASP A 2 -6.13 10.84 -34.74
CA ASP A 2 -7.56 10.52 -34.93
C ASP A 2 -7.80 9.10 -35.45
N ALA A 3 -6.99 8.66 -36.44
CA ALA A 3 -7.10 7.29 -36.97
C ALA A 3 -6.86 6.19 -35.90
N LEU A 4 -5.96 6.41 -34.93
CA LEU A 4 -5.74 5.50 -33.83
C LEU A 4 -6.96 5.46 -32.89
N LEU A 5 -7.45 6.65 -32.49
CA LEU A 5 -8.63 6.73 -31.63
C LEU A 5 -9.87 6.13 -32.29
N ASP A 6 -10.06 6.30 -33.60
CA ASP A 6 -11.16 5.69 -34.36
C ASP A 6 -11.00 4.17 -34.44
N ALA A 7 -9.76 3.65 -34.54
CA ALA A 7 -9.51 2.21 -34.50
C ALA A 7 -9.79 1.62 -33.12
N ILE A 8 -9.36 2.31 -32.05
CA ILE A 8 -9.66 1.92 -30.65
C ILE A 8 -11.17 1.95 -30.40
N GLU A 9 -11.87 2.97 -30.88
CA GLU A 9 -13.32 3.10 -30.72
C GLU A 9 -14.08 1.93 -31.36
N LYS A 10 -13.62 1.44 -32.50
CA LYS A 10 -14.19 0.22 -33.14
C LYS A 10 -14.01 -1.03 -32.31
N VAL A 11 -12.94 -1.12 -31.50
CA VAL A 11 -12.68 -2.25 -30.62
C VAL A 11 -13.53 -2.19 -29.35
N VAL A 12 -13.54 -1.02 -28.68
CA VAL A 12 -14.17 -0.90 -27.36
C VAL A 12 -15.61 -0.36 -27.42
N GLY A 13 -16.00 0.27 -28.52
CA GLY A 13 -17.27 0.99 -28.71
C GLY A 13 -17.24 2.42 -28.20
N GLU A 14 -17.99 3.30 -28.82
CA GLU A 14 -18.05 4.75 -28.58
C GLU A 14 -18.22 5.11 -27.08
N LYS A 15 -19.07 4.39 -26.35
CA LYS A 15 -19.34 4.63 -24.93
C LYS A 15 -18.14 4.32 -24.01
N ASN A 16 -17.12 3.63 -24.50
CA ASN A 16 -15.98 3.18 -23.75
C ASN A 16 -14.69 3.96 -24.03
N ILE A 17 -14.77 5.01 -24.84
CA ILE A 17 -13.70 5.99 -25.04
C ILE A 17 -14.18 7.36 -24.58
N LEU A 18 -13.48 7.97 -23.64
CA LEU A 18 -13.75 9.32 -23.15
C LEU A 18 -12.71 10.27 -23.76
N ARG A 19 -13.17 11.46 -24.13
CA ARG A 19 -12.33 12.49 -24.77
C ARG A 19 -12.52 13.85 -24.08
N ASP A 20 -11.63 14.76 -24.29
CA ASP A 20 -11.73 16.17 -23.92
C ASP A 20 -12.19 16.41 -22.45
N GLU A 21 -13.33 17.05 -22.27
CA GLU A 21 -13.87 17.43 -20.95
C GLU A 21 -14.22 16.21 -20.08
N ASP A 22 -14.65 15.11 -20.68
CA ASP A 22 -14.95 13.87 -19.94
C ASP A 22 -13.68 13.27 -19.31
N VAL A 23 -12.51 13.46 -19.93
CA VAL A 23 -11.22 13.07 -19.35
C VAL A 23 -10.79 14.06 -18.29
N ARG A 24 -10.92 15.36 -18.55
CA ARG A 24 -10.50 16.43 -17.63
C ARG A 24 -11.35 16.48 -16.36
N SER A 25 -12.59 16.03 -16.41
CA SER A 25 -13.45 15.92 -15.23
C SER A 25 -12.99 14.88 -14.22
N ARG A 26 -12.02 14.02 -14.59
CA ARG A 26 -11.43 13.00 -13.73
C ARG A 26 -10.11 13.46 -13.14
N SER A 27 -9.83 13.05 -11.92
CA SER A 27 -8.52 13.25 -11.30
C SER A 27 -7.74 11.93 -11.29
N ALA A 28 -6.45 12.01 -11.60
CA ALA A 28 -5.53 10.88 -11.55
C ALA A 28 -4.62 10.90 -10.30
N ASP A 29 -4.74 11.94 -9.47
CA ASP A 29 -3.97 12.10 -8.23
C ASP A 29 -4.95 12.35 -7.06
N TRP A 30 -4.98 11.42 -6.13
CA TRP A 30 -5.87 11.49 -4.97
C TRP A 30 -5.53 12.68 -4.04
N ILE A 31 -4.26 13.10 -4.00
CA ILE A 31 -3.78 14.16 -3.13
C ILE A 31 -4.09 15.54 -3.72
N THR A 32 -3.63 15.80 -4.96
CA THR A 32 -3.74 17.12 -5.59
C THR A 32 -5.10 17.33 -6.25
N ARG A 33 -5.77 16.24 -6.61
CA ARG A 33 -7.04 16.24 -7.36
C ARG A 33 -6.98 17.06 -8.67
N GLU A 34 -5.79 17.17 -9.24
CA GLU A 34 -5.59 17.82 -10.54
C GLU A 34 -6.35 17.07 -11.64
N PRO A 35 -6.92 17.78 -12.63
CA PRO A 35 -7.58 17.17 -13.79
C PRO A 35 -6.65 16.19 -14.53
N CYS A 36 -7.22 15.11 -15.06
CA CYS A 36 -6.50 14.22 -15.94
C CYS A 36 -6.23 14.91 -17.28
N LEU A 37 -4.97 14.96 -17.72
CA LEU A 37 -4.54 15.62 -18.94
C LEU A 37 -4.38 14.67 -20.13
N ALA A 38 -4.69 13.38 -19.97
CA ALA A 38 -4.52 12.38 -21.01
C ALA A 38 -5.23 12.74 -22.31
N LEU A 39 -4.70 12.25 -23.43
CA LEU A 39 -5.25 12.41 -24.78
C LEU A 39 -6.68 11.86 -24.90
N ALA A 40 -6.91 10.68 -24.34
CA ALA A 40 -8.20 10.03 -24.17
C ALA A 40 -8.13 8.99 -23.05
N LEU A 41 -9.32 8.53 -22.58
CA LEU A 41 -9.43 7.44 -21.60
C LEU A 41 -10.24 6.31 -22.21
N VAL A 42 -9.66 5.12 -22.27
CA VAL A 42 -10.20 3.91 -22.87
C VAL A 42 -10.59 2.92 -21.76
N ARG A 43 -11.79 2.33 -21.85
CA ARG A 43 -12.39 1.43 -20.85
C ARG A 43 -12.71 0.08 -21.46
N PRO A 44 -11.74 -0.82 -21.65
CA PRO A 44 -12.01 -2.17 -22.11
C PRO A 44 -12.91 -2.92 -21.13
N VAL A 45 -13.73 -3.82 -21.63
CA VAL A 45 -14.65 -4.63 -20.80
C VAL A 45 -14.17 -6.07 -20.59
N ASN A 46 -13.13 -6.48 -21.33
CA ASN A 46 -12.51 -7.81 -21.22
C ASN A 46 -11.06 -7.78 -21.73
N VAL A 47 -10.36 -8.88 -21.54
CA VAL A 47 -8.94 -9.04 -21.93
C VAL A 47 -8.75 -8.94 -23.45
N ASP A 48 -9.70 -9.43 -24.26
CA ASP A 48 -9.58 -9.39 -25.73
C ASP A 48 -9.60 -7.96 -26.26
N GLN A 49 -10.49 -7.10 -25.72
CA GLN A 49 -10.49 -5.69 -26.07
C GLN A 49 -9.22 -4.99 -25.62
N LEU A 50 -8.74 -5.27 -24.40
CA LEU A 50 -7.49 -4.68 -23.91
C LEU A 50 -6.30 -5.10 -24.77
N SER A 51 -6.19 -6.38 -25.10
CA SER A 51 -5.15 -6.92 -25.97
C SER A 51 -5.12 -6.21 -27.33
N GLN A 52 -6.29 -6.07 -27.99
CA GLN A 52 -6.40 -5.36 -29.29
C GLN A 52 -6.05 -3.88 -29.15
N VAL A 53 -6.50 -3.19 -28.09
CA VAL A 53 -6.16 -1.80 -27.84
C VAL A 53 -4.66 -1.64 -27.66
N MET A 54 -4.01 -2.51 -26.87
CA MET A 54 -2.56 -2.47 -26.67
C MET A 54 -1.78 -2.75 -27.94
N ALA A 55 -2.22 -3.70 -28.79
CA ALA A 55 -1.61 -3.94 -30.09
C ALA A 55 -1.67 -2.68 -30.99
N LEU A 56 -2.81 -2.00 -31.03
CA LEU A 56 -2.96 -0.73 -31.77
C LEU A 56 -2.04 0.37 -31.23
N CYS A 57 -1.95 0.49 -29.89
CA CYS A 57 -1.04 1.42 -29.24
C CYS A 57 0.43 1.09 -29.54
N TYR A 58 0.77 -0.20 -29.56
CA TYR A 58 2.12 -0.67 -29.86
C TYR A 58 2.51 -0.35 -31.31
N GLU A 59 1.63 -0.58 -32.27
CA GLU A 59 1.85 -0.26 -33.69
C GLU A 59 2.05 1.26 -33.91
N ALA A 60 1.30 2.07 -33.16
CA ALA A 60 1.32 3.52 -33.25
C ALA A 60 2.39 4.22 -32.38
N ASP A 61 3.23 3.48 -31.65
CA ASP A 61 4.16 4.00 -30.64
C ASP A 61 3.46 4.89 -29.59
N GLN A 62 2.20 4.57 -29.24
CA GLN A 62 1.37 5.38 -28.33
C GLN A 62 1.59 4.98 -26.88
N PRO A 63 2.14 5.87 -26.03
CA PRO A 63 2.30 5.60 -24.60
C PRO A 63 0.95 5.50 -23.88
N VAL A 64 0.88 4.64 -22.88
CA VAL A 64 -0.31 4.39 -22.08
C VAL A 64 -0.03 4.47 -20.59
N VAL A 65 -1.02 4.91 -19.81
CA VAL A 65 -1.02 4.90 -18.35
C VAL A 65 -2.21 4.09 -17.87
N THR A 66 -1.96 3.12 -16.99
CA THR A 66 -3.03 2.26 -16.46
C THR A 66 -3.68 2.90 -15.24
N HIS A 67 -5.01 2.96 -15.22
CA HIS A 67 -5.83 3.40 -14.10
C HIS A 67 -6.53 2.21 -13.44
N GLY A 68 -6.34 2.08 -12.12
CA GLY A 68 -7.16 1.28 -11.21
C GLY A 68 -8.05 2.20 -10.37
N GLY A 69 -8.02 2.04 -9.04
CA GLY A 69 -8.83 2.82 -8.09
C GLY A 69 -8.33 4.24 -7.78
N LEU A 70 -7.21 4.66 -8.34
CA LEU A 70 -6.62 6.01 -8.22
C LEU A 70 -6.32 6.44 -6.77
N THR A 71 -6.07 5.50 -5.87
CA THR A 71 -5.78 5.73 -4.44
C THR A 71 -4.29 5.81 -4.13
N GLY A 72 -3.42 5.70 -5.15
CA GLY A 72 -1.97 5.72 -4.99
C GLY A 72 -1.43 7.11 -4.60
N LEU A 73 -0.33 7.14 -3.83
CA LEU A 73 0.24 8.35 -3.22
C LEU A 73 1.52 8.85 -3.89
N VAL A 74 2.01 8.14 -4.92
CA VAL A 74 3.28 8.43 -5.60
C VAL A 74 3.12 8.91 -7.05
N ARG A 75 1.92 9.33 -7.44
CA ARG A 75 1.57 9.84 -8.77
C ARG A 75 1.75 8.80 -9.89
N GLY A 76 1.65 7.52 -9.57
CA GLY A 76 1.78 6.42 -10.54
C GLY A 76 0.72 6.43 -11.65
N ALA A 77 -0.47 6.98 -11.39
CA ALA A 77 -1.58 7.05 -12.34
C ALA A 77 -1.63 8.37 -13.14
N VAL A 78 -0.74 9.35 -12.89
CA VAL A 78 -0.75 10.63 -13.62
C VAL A 78 -0.29 10.41 -15.05
N ALA A 79 -1.09 10.90 -16.02
CA ALA A 79 -0.83 10.83 -17.45
C ALA A 79 -0.48 12.20 -18.02
N ALA A 80 0.48 12.23 -18.95
CA ALA A 80 0.79 13.41 -19.76
C ALA A 80 -0.24 13.59 -20.89
N SER A 81 -0.27 14.77 -21.51
CA SER A 81 -1.24 15.14 -22.56
C SER A 81 -1.09 14.34 -23.87
N ASN A 82 0.02 13.65 -24.06
CA ASN A 82 0.28 12.78 -25.21
C ASN A 82 0.15 11.28 -24.88
N GLU A 83 -0.32 10.94 -23.68
CA GLU A 83 -0.53 9.56 -23.25
C GLU A 83 -2.01 9.21 -23.28
N LEU A 84 -2.32 7.94 -23.57
CA LEU A 84 -3.66 7.36 -23.38
C LEU A 84 -3.79 6.79 -21.97
N VAL A 85 -4.97 6.92 -21.39
CA VAL A 85 -5.31 6.19 -20.17
C VAL A 85 -6.07 4.91 -20.52
N ILE A 86 -5.64 3.79 -19.94
CA ILE A 86 -6.39 2.53 -19.95
C ILE A 86 -6.99 2.36 -18.55
N SER A 87 -8.31 2.49 -18.43
CA SER A 87 -9.04 2.31 -17.17
C SER A 87 -9.69 0.94 -17.12
N LEU A 88 -9.41 0.19 -16.05
CA LEU A 88 -9.97 -1.14 -15.83
C LEU A 88 -11.31 -1.12 -15.10
N GLU A 89 -11.92 0.05 -14.91
CA GLU A 89 -13.17 0.25 -14.14
C GLU A 89 -14.37 -0.57 -14.64
N ARG A 90 -14.29 -1.16 -15.83
CA ARG A 90 -15.33 -2.03 -16.42
C ARG A 90 -15.02 -3.52 -16.35
N MET A 91 -13.83 -3.87 -15.86
CA MET A 91 -13.40 -5.25 -15.65
C MET A 91 -13.48 -5.57 -14.15
N THR A 92 -14.69 -5.75 -13.63
CA THR A 92 -14.97 -5.82 -12.19
C THR A 92 -15.62 -7.13 -11.73
N GLU A 93 -15.74 -8.12 -12.62
CA GLU A 93 -16.43 -9.37 -12.34
C GLU A 93 -15.66 -10.26 -11.35
N ILE A 94 -16.38 -10.83 -10.38
CA ILE A 94 -15.92 -11.98 -9.61
C ILE A 94 -16.35 -13.23 -10.39
N GLU A 95 -15.39 -13.90 -11.01
CA GLU A 95 -15.66 -14.99 -11.95
C GLU A 95 -15.97 -16.32 -11.25
N SER A 96 -15.30 -16.58 -10.12
CA SER A 96 -15.54 -17.77 -9.33
C SER A 96 -15.06 -17.62 -7.90
N VAL A 97 -15.74 -18.32 -6.98
CA VAL A 97 -15.34 -18.46 -5.58
C VAL A 97 -15.34 -19.94 -5.24
N ASP A 98 -14.20 -20.46 -4.79
CA ASP A 98 -14.03 -21.86 -4.42
C ASP A 98 -13.79 -21.99 -2.90
N PRO A 99 -14.82 -22.36 -2.12
CA PRO A 99 -14.68 -22.51 -0.67
C PRO A 99 -13.82 -23.70 -0.26
N VAL A 100 -13.67 -24.72 -1.12
CA VAL A 100 -12.86 -25.92 -0.82
C VAL A 100 -11.39 -25.64 -1.09
N GLY A 101 -11.08 -25.03 -2.23
CA GLY A 101 -9.72 -24.59 -2.58
C GLY A 101 -9.26 -23.37 -1.82
N GLY A 102 -10.18 -22.62 -1.18
CA GLY A 102 -9.88 -21.36 -0.53
C GLY A 102 -9.38 -20.30 -1.53
N THR A 103 -10.05 -20.19 -2.70
CA THR A 103 -9.61 -19.29 -3.76
C THR A 103 -10.78 -18.48 -4.34
N LEU A 104 -10.46 -17.31 -4.88
CA LEU A 104 -11.39 -16.44 -5.60
C LEU A 104 -10.72 -15.93 -6.87
N THR A 105 -11.41 -16.07 -8.00
CA THR A 105 -10.95 -15.54 -9.30
C THR A 105 -11.71 -14.27 -9.62
N VAL A 106 -10.97 -13.21 -9.94
CA VAL A 106 -11.54 -11.86 -10.08
C VAL A 106 -10.82 -11.05 -11.16
N GLN A 107 -11.55 -10.16 -11.80
CA GLN A 107 -11.01 -9.16 -12.72
C GLN A 107 -10.36 -7.99 -11.95
N ALA A 108 -9.34 -7.40 -12.56
CA ALA A 108 -8.43 -6.44 -11.93
C ALA A 108 -9.06 -5.11 -11.51
N GLY A 109 -10.16 -4.69 -12.15
CA GLY A 109 -10.90 -3.47 -11.81
C GLY A 109 -11.87 -3.62 -10.63
N ALA A 110 -12.03 -4.82 -10.06
CA ALA A 110 -12.91 -5.04 -8.91
C ALA A 110 -12.40 -4.28 -7.68
N PRO A 111 -13.27 -3.53 -6.97
CA PRO A 111 -12.90 -2.92 -5.69
C PRO A 111 -12.56 -3.98 -4.63
N LEU A 112 -11.59 -3.68 -3.78
CA LEU A 112 -11.16 -4.58 -2.70
C LEU A 112 -12.34 -4.98 -1.79
N GLN A 113 -13.17 -4.03 -1.40
CA GLN A 113 -14.31 -4.26 -0.53
C GLN A 113 -15.29 -5.29 -1.12
N VAL A 114 -15.58 -5.21 -2.42
CA VAL A 114 -16.46 -6.17 -3.11
C VAL A 114 -15.91 -7.59 -3.05
N VAL A 115 -14.59 -7.74 -3.16
CA VAL A 115 -13.91 -9.04 -3.05
C VAL A 115 -13.96 -9.57 -1.62
N GLN A 116 -13.77 -8.70 -0.62
CA GLN A 116 -13.90 -9.06 0.80
C GLN A 116 -15.32 -9.55 1.11
N GLU A 117 -16.35 -8.79 0.70
CA GLU A 117 -17.75 -9.13 0.89
C GLU A 117 -18.13 -10.47 0.24
N ALA A 118 -17.59 -10.74 -0.96
CA ALA A 118 -17.82 -12.03 -1.63
C ALA A 118 -17.16 -13.21 -0.90
N ALA A 119 -15.99 -13.02 -0.32
CA ALA A 119 -15.34 -14.03 0.49
C ALA A 119 -16.11 -14.29 1.79
N GLU A 120 -16.62 -13.24 2.44
CA GLU A 120 -17.40 -13.33 3.69
C GLU A 120 -18.70 -14.13 3.52
N GLN A 121 -19.37 -14.01 2.37
CA GLN A 121 -20.60 -14.75 2.05
C GLN A 121 -20.42 -16.28 2.12
N ILE A 122 -19.20 -16.77 1.99
CA ILE A 122 -18.87 -18.20 2.07
C ILE A 122 -18.10 -18.59 3.34
N GLY A 123 -18.06 -17.70 4.36
CA GLY A 123 -17.33 -17.93 5.63
C GLY A 123 -15.80 -17.85 5.48
N MET A 124 -15.32 -17.19 4.43
CA MET A 124 -13.90 -16.92 4.18
C MET A 124 -13.61 -15.43 4.28
N GLN A 125 -12.34 -15.06 4.24
CA GLN A 125 -11.91 -13.66 4.14
C GLN A 125 -10.78 -13.52 3.12
N PHE A 126 -10.76 -12.41 2.39
CA PHE A 126 -9.58 -11.93 1.69
C PHE A 126 -8.84 -10.97 2.62
N ALA A 127 -7.63 -11.34 3.00
CA ALA A 127 -6.98 -10.76 4.18
C ALA A 127 -6.26 -9.43 3.95
N LEU A 128 -6.18 -8.92 2.71
CA LEU A 128 -5.68 -7.57 2.44
C LEU A 128 -6.64 -6.54 3.07
N ASP A 129 -6.11 -5.63 3.90
CA ASP A 129 -6.92 -4.62 4.58
C ASP A 129 -6.25 -3.24 4.50
N LEU A 130 -6.91 -2.32 3.79
CA LEU A 130 -6.45 -0.97 3.50
C LEU A 130 -7.55 0.05 3.81
N GLY A 131 -7.17 1.24 4.27
CA GLY A 131 -8.11 2.33 4.49
C GLY A 131 -8.94 2.70 3.24
N ALA A 132 -8.38 2.55 2.05
CA ALA A 132 -9.04 2.85 0.77
C ALA A 132 -9.84 1.67 0.16
N ARG A 133 -10.24 0.66 0.96
CA ARG A 133 -10.88 -0.59 0.50
C ARG A 133 -12.08 -0.40 -0.43
N GLY A 134 -12.86 0.65 -0.23
CA GLY A 134 -14.03 0.96 -1.08
C GLY A 134 -13.68 1.50 -2.46
N SER A 135 -12.45 1.96 -2.69
CA SER A 135 -12.03 2.62 -3.94
C SER A 135 -10.83 1.94 -4.61
N CYS A 136 -9.90 1.38 -3.85
CA CYS A 136 -8.76 0.66 -4.44
C CYS A 136 -9.24 -0.61 -5.13
N THR A 137 -8.53 -1.00 -6.21
CA THR A 137 -8.88 -2.16 -7.03
C THR A 137 -7.84 -3.25 -6.92
N ILE A 138 -8.24 -4.49 -7.17
CA ILE A 138 -7.35 -5.66 -7.10
C ILE A 138 -6.13 -5.49 -7.99
N GLY A 139 -6.31 -5.04 -9.25
CA GLY A 139 -5.19 -4.77 -10.17
C GLY A 139 -4.24 -3.68 -9.66
N GLY A 140 -4.78 -2.61 -9.06
CA GLY A 140 -3.99 -1.57 -8.42
C GLY A 140 -3.20 -2.11 -7.23
N ASN A 141 -3.84 -2.88 -6.35
CA ASN A 141 -3.20 -3.50 -5.18
C ASN A 141 -2.10 -4.49 -5.58
N ILE A 142 -2.30 -5.24 -6.68
CA ILE A 142 -1.27 -6.14 -7.26
C ILE A 142 -0.12 -5.30 -7.82
N ALA A 143 -0.43 -4.28 -8.62
CA ALA A 143 0.58 -3.46 -9.28
C ALA A 143 1.51 -2.74 -8.28
N THR A 144 1.00 -2.35 -7.11
CA THR A 144 1.78 -1.71 -6.04
C THR A 144 2.29 -2.69 -4.99
N ASN A 145 1.94 -3.97 -5.07
CA ASN A 145 2.19 -4.95 -4.01
C ASN A 145 1.70 -4.43 -2.65
N ALA A 146 0.43 -4.03 -2.58
CA ALA A 146 -0.15 -3.37 -1.42
C ALA A 146 0.00 -4.19 -0.12
N GLY A 147 0.25 -3.49 0.97
CA GLY A 147 0.29 -4.04 2.33
C GLY A 147 -0.94 -3.61 3.13
N GLY A 148 -0.74 -3.25 4.39
CA GLY A 148 -1.76 -2.76 5.32
C GLY A 148 -1.63 -3.40 6.70
N ILE A 149 -2.60 -3.17 7.56
CA ILE A 149 -2.53 -3.54 8.99
C ILE A 149 -2.43 -5.05 9.27
N ARG A 150 -2.72 -5.91 8.29
CA ARG A 150 -2.71 -7.38 8.44
C ARG A 150 -1.45 -8.06 7.91
N VAL A 151 -0.46 -7.29 7.44
CA VAL A 151 0.78 -7.82 6.84
C VAL A 151 1.55 -8.73 7.80
N ILE A 152 1.61 -8.37 9.08
CA ILE A 152 2.26 -9.19 10.11
C ILE A 152 1.76 -10.65 10.16
N ARG A 153 0.51 -10.88 9.77
CA ARG A 153 -0.13 -12.21 9.79
C ARG A 153 -0.21 -12.86 8.42
N TYR A 154 -0.58 -12.10 7.39
CA TYR A 154 -0.97 -12.66 6.08
C TYR A 154 -0.03 -12.28 4.96
N GLY A 155 1.00 -11.48 5.23
CA GLY A 155 1.90 -10.95 4.22
C GLY A 155 1.25 -9.87 3.36
N MET A 156 2.01 -9.39 2.38
CA MET A 156 1.58 -8.39 1.42
C MET A 156 0.73 -9.02 0.30
N MET A 157 0.25 -8.22 -0.64
CA MET A 157 -0.52 -8.69 -1.81
C MET A 157 0.18 -9.84 -2.55
N ARG A 158 1.51 -9.82 -2.66
CA ARG A 158 2.35 -10.87 -3.27
C ARG A 158 2.10 -12.26 -2.70
N ASP A 159 1.88 -12.35 -1.40
CA ASP A 159 1.68 -13.60 -0.66
C ASP A 159 0.26 -14.16 -0.83
N GLN A 160 -0.65 -13.32 -1.33
CA GLN A 160 -2.07 -13.61 -1.45
C GLN A 160 -2.51 -13.88 -2.91
N VAL A 161 -1.61 -13.73 -3.90
CA VAL A 161 -1.88 -13.99 -5.32
C VAL A 161 -1.34 -15.37 -5.72
N LEU A 162 -2.24 -16.25 -6.17
CA LEU A 162 -1.88 -17.60 -6.66
C LEU A 162 -1.70 -17.63 -8.18
N GLY A 163 -2.56 -16.94 -8.91
CA GLY A 163 -2.55 -16.88 -10.37
C GLY A 163 -2.73 -15.46 -10.88
N LEU A 164 -2.21 -15.17 -12.07
CA LEU A 164 -2.28 -13.87 -12.68
C LEU A 164 -2.42 -13.97 -14.20
N GLU A 165 -3.21 -13.05 -14.78
CA GLU A 165 -3.28 -12.78 -16.20
C GLU A 165 -2.89 -11.34 -16.47
N VAL A 166 -2.06 -11.12 -17.49
CA VAL A 166 -1.46 -9.81 -17.81
C VAL A 166 -1.46 -9.60 -19.32
N VAL A 167 -1.74 -8.39 -19.77
CA VAL A 167 -1.52 -7.94 -21.15
C VAL A 167 -0.21 -7.17 -21.22
N LEU A 168 0.69 -7.58 -22.13
CA LEU A 168 1.98 -6.95 -22.37
C LEU A 168 1.85 -5.71 -23.27
N ALA A 169 2.96 -5.00 -23.46
CA ALA A 169 2.99 -3.77 -24.25
C ALA A 169 2.53 -3.98 -25.71
N ASP A 170 2.86 -5.12 -26.32
CA ASP A 170 2.49 -5.51 -27.68
C ASP A 170 1.08 -6.10 -27.83
N GLY A 171 0.32 -6.17 -26.75
CA GLY A 171 -1.00 -6.78 -26.71
C GLY A 171 -1.00 -8.29 -26.43
N SER A 172 0.15 -8.94 -26.33
CA SER A 172 0.24 -10.36 -25.99
C SER A 172 -0.34 -10.61 -24.59
N VAL A 173 -1.08 -11.72 -24.43
CA VAL A 173 -1.66 -12.13 -23.14
C VAL A 173 -0.80 -13.21 -22.52
N VAL A 174 -0.31 -12.98 -21.32
CA VAL A 174 0.35 -13.98 -20.48
C VAL A 174 -0.61 -14.38 -19.37
N SER A 175 -1.02 -15.64 -19.38
CA SER A 175 -2.01 -16.16 -18.42
C SER A 175 -1.45 -17.35 -17.66
N SER A 176 -1.38 -17.24 -16.34
CA SER A 176 -1.01 -18.29 -15.39
C SER A 176 -2.04 -18.33 -14.26
N MET A 177 -3.30 -18.54 -14.63
CA MET A 177 -4.47 -18.54 -13.76
C MET A 177 -4.63 -19.87 -13.02
N ASN A 178 -3.56 -20.33 -12.36
CA ASN A 178 -3.63 -21.54 -11.55
C ASN A 178 -4.10 -21.21 -10.11
N ASN A 179 -4.80 -22.15 -9.51
CA ASN A 179 -5.31 -22.06 -8.13
C ASN A 179 -4.57 -22.99 -7.15
N MET A 180 -3.44 -23.53 -7.57
CA MET A 180 -2.66 -24.47 -6.76
C MET A 180 -1.67 -23.73 -5.86
N LEU A 181 -1.58 -24.15 -4.60
CA LEU A 181 -0.56 -23.65 -3.66
C LEU A 181 0.87 -24.09 -4.04
N LYS A 182 0.99 -25.24 -4.72
CA LYS A 182 2.28 -25.79 -5.16
C LYS A 182 2.31 -25.86 -6.66
N ASN A 183 3.16 -25.06 -7.30
CA ASN A 183 3.43 -25.11 -8.73
C ASN A 183 4.89 -24.73 -9.00
N ASN A 184 5.72 -25.73 -9.26
CA ASN A 184 7.16 -25.56 -9.57
C ASN A 184 7.45 -25.81 -11.06
N ALA A 185 6.45 -25.65 -11.95
CA ALA A 185 6.59 -25.87 -13.39
C ALA A 185 7.16 -24.60 -14.08
N GLY A 186 8.47 -24.38 -13.96
CA GLY A 186 9.16 -23.23 -14.56
C GLY A 186 9.29 -22.02 -13.64
N TYR A 187 9.57 -20.86 -14.23
CA TYR A 187 9.66 -19.59 -13.49
C TYR A 187 8.29 -19.11 -13.04
N ASP A 188 8.20 -18.59 -11.84
CA ASP A 188 6.99 -18.01 -11.30
C ASP A 188 6.82 -16.55 -11.77
N LEU A 189 6.32 -16.40 -13.00
CA LEU A 189 6.27 -15.12 -13.71
C LEU A 189 5.35 -14.07 -13.05
N LYS A 190 4.33 -14.49 -12.29
CA LYS A 190 3.44 -13.52 -11.63
C LYS A 190 4.21 -12.53 -10.74
N HIS A 191 5.30 -12.97 -10.12
CA HIS A 191 6.12 -12.14 -9.24
C HIS A 191 6.87 -11.01 -9.96
N MET A 192 6.97 -11.05 -11.29
CA MET A 192 7.54 -9.96 -12.10
C MET A 192 6.57 -8.78 -12.22
N PHE A 193 5.27 -9.06 -12.23
CA PHE A 193 4.23 -8.05 -12.42
C PHE A 193 3.75 -7.46 -11.09
N ILE A 194 3.79 -8.24 -9.99
CA ILE A 194 3.39 -7.78 -8.67
C ILE A 194 4.41 -6.76 -8.14
N GLY A 195 3.98 -5.51 -7.92
CA GLY A 195 4.84 -4.41 -7.52
C GLY A 195 5.58 -3.72 -8.66
N SER A 196 5.21 -4.01 -9.94
CA SER A 196 5.77 -3.36 -11.12
C SER A 196 5.12 -2.01 -11.45
N GLU A 197 4.08 -1.61 -10.75
CA GLU A 197 3.32 -0.37 -10.96
C GLU A 197 2.86 -0.18 -12.42
N GLY A 198 2.50 -1.29 -13.10
CA GLY A 198 2.04 -1.28 -14.48
C GLY A 198 3.12 -0.98 -15.52
N THR A 199 4.40 -0.97 -15.15
CA THR A 199 5.50 -0.70 -16.10
C THR A 199 5.92 -1.90 -16.95
N LEU A 200 5.58 -3.13 -16.52
CA LEU A 200 5.94 -4.38 -17.21
C LEU A 200 4.75 -5.06 -17.91
N GLY A 201 3.53 -4.67 -17.56
CA GLY A 201 2.31 -5.23 -18.11
C GLY A 201 1.09 -4.73 -17.36
N ILE A 202 -0.10 -4.93 -17.93
CA ILE A 202 -1.40 -4.54 -17.37
C ILE A 202 -2.08 -5.79 -16.82
N VAL A 203 -2.24 -5.87 -15.49
CA VAL A 203 -2.95 -6.97 -14.84
C VAL A 203 -4.43 -6.91 -15.21
N THR A 204 -5.01 -8.03 -15.65
CA THR A 204 -6.40 -8.15 -16.08
C THR A 204 -7.23 -9.00 -15.15
N ARG A 205 -6.68 -10.10 -14.64
CA ARG A 205 -7.36 -11.07 -13.76
C ARG A 205 -6.38 -11.64 -12.74
N ALA A 206 -6.91 -12.06 -11.60
CA ALA A 206 -6.12 -12.71 -10.57
C ALA A 206 -6.88 -13.85 -9.91
N VAL A 207 -6.13 -14.87 -9.47
CA VAL A 207 -6.60 -15.87 -8.50
C VAL A 207 -6.03 -15.49 -7.15
N LEU A 208 -6.92 -15.18 -6.21
CA LEU A 208 -6.62 -14.73 -4.85
C LEU A 208 -6.76 -15.90 -3.88
N LYS A 209 -5.85 -15.95 -2.90
CA LYS A 209 -5.91 -16.90 -1.79
C LYS A 209 -6.82 -16.36 -0.70
N LEU A 210 -7.84 -17.13 -0.33
CA LEU A 210 -8.70 -16.82 0.78
C LEU A 210 -8.21 -17.51 2.06
N GLN A 211 -8.60 -16.94 3.21
CA GLN A 211 -8.36 -17.49 4.54
C GLN A 211 -9.70 -17.81 5.20
N PRO A 212 -9.79 -18.75 6.12
CA PRO A 212 -10.97 -18.88 6.98
C PRO A 212 -11.26 -17.58 7.72
N GLN A 213 -12.52 -17.17 7.73
CA GLN A 213 -12.95 -15.96 8.44
C GLN A 213 -12.66 -16.11 9.93
N GLN A 214 -12.09 -15.07 10.53
CA GLN A 214 -11.85 -15.04 11.98
C GLN A 214 -13.08 -14.46 12.66
N SER A 215 -13.71 -15.25 13.53
CA SER A 215 -14.96 -14.89 14.22
C SER A 215 -14.74 -14.21 15.57
N ALA A 216 -13.50 -14.17 16.04
CA ALA A 216 -13.12 -13.57 17.32
C ALA A 216 -11.97 -12.59 17.16
N SER A 217 -12.05 -11.46 17.82
CA SER A 217 -10.96 -10.47 17.92
C SER A 217 -10.86 -9.92 19.34
N GLN A 218 -9.65 -9.61 19.76
CA GLN A 218 -9.36 -8.86 20.99
C GLN A 218 -8.35 -7.78 20.70
N THR A 219 -8.58 -6.59 21.23
CA THR A 219 -7.75 -5.41 21.00
C THR A 219 -7.36 -4.76 22.31
N ALA A 220 -6.11 -4.36 22.41
CA ALA A 220 -5.61 -3.55 23.53
C ALA A 220 -4.82 -2.35 22.99
N LEU A 221 -4.87 -1.26 23.74
CA LEU A 221 -3.90 -0.17 23.65
C LEU A 221 -2.99 -0.26 24.87
N VAL A 222 -1.68 -0.26 24.65
CA VAL A 222 -0.69 -0.36 25.73
C VAL A 222 0.33 0.75 25.62
N ALA A 223 0.95 1.12 26.74
CA ALA A 223 2.03 2.11 26.82
C ALA A 223 3.36 1.41 27.12
N CYS A 224 4.45 1.85 26.50
CA CYS A 224 5.81 1.36 26.74
C CYS A 224 6.74 2.53 27.06
N ASP A 225 7.61 2.33 28.06
CA ASP A 225 8.49 3.40 28.56
C ASP A 225 9.84 3.48 27.85
N SER A 226 10.17 2.46 27.05
CA SER A 226 11.38 2.45 26.22
C SER A 226 11.17 1.67 24.94
N PHE A 227 12.04 1.94 23.95
CA PHE A 227 12.01 1.19 22.69
C PHE A 227 12.49 -0.26 22.87
N GLU A 228 13.34 -0.53 23.85
CA GLU A 228 13.76 -1.88 24.22
C GLU A 228 12.58 -2.71 24.74
N ASN A 229 11.76 -2.11 25.63
CA ASN A 229 10.53 -2.74 26.13
C ASN A 229 9.54 -2.99 24.99
N LEU A 230 9.42 -2.03 24.04
CA LEU A 230 8.57 -2.16 22.86
C LEU A 230 8.98 -3.36 21.97
N ILE A 231 10.29 -3.54 21.73
CA ILE A 231 10.82 -4.71 21.00
C ILE A 231 10.55 -5.99 21.79
N GLY A 232 10.80 -5.99 23.09
CA GLY A 232 10.51 -7.11 24.00
C GLY A 232 9.03 -7.50 23.96
N LEU A 233 8.14 -6.50 23.97
CA LEU A 233 6.69 -6.70 23.87
C LEU A 233 6.30 -7.36 22.53
N LEU A 234 6.83 -6.88 21.41
CA LEU A 234 6.58 -7.49 20.10
C LEU A 234 7.01 -8.96 20.05
N GLN A 235 8.20 -9.28 20.57
CA GLN A 235 8.71 -10.63 20.63
C GLN A 235 7.82 -11.52 21.54
N HIS A 236 7.42 -11.00 22.69
CA HIS A 236 6.52 -11.68 23.62
C HIS A 236 5.16 -11.98 22.98
N MET A 237 4.54 -11.00 22.30
CA MET A 237 3.26 -11.19 21.63
C MET A 237 3.35 -12.19 20.47
N ARG A 238 4.44 -12.16 19.68
CA ARG A 238 4.68 -13.18 18.64
C ARG A 238 4.81 -14.59 19.20
N GLN A 239 5.46 -14.76 20.35
CA GLN A 239 5.63 -16.07 20.97
C GLN A 239 4.34 -16.59 21.62
N THR A 240 3.59 -15.72 22.30
CA THR A 240 2.40 -16.10 23.04
C THR A 240 1.15 -16.25 22.18
N LEU A 241 0.96 -15.34 21.21
CA LEU A 241 -0.21 -15.35 20.32
C LEU A 241 0.05 -16.16 19.03
N GLY A 242 1.31 -16.24 18.59
CA GLY A 242 1.66 -16.95 17.36
C GLY A 242 0.88 -16.44 16.17
N GLY A 243 0.26 -17.36 15.41
CA GLY A 243 -0.60 -17.01 14.27
C GLY A 243 -1.87 -16.22 14.64
N GLY A 244 -2.16 -16.00 15.91
CA GLY A 244 -3.25 -15.14 16.37
C GLY A 244 -2.93 -13.65 16.37
N LEU A 245 -1.65 -13.24 16.33
CA LEU A 245 -1.28 -11.82 16.28
C LEU A 245 -1.70 -11.20 14.95
N GLY A 246 -2.75 -10.39 14.98
CA GLY A 246 -3.38 -9.80 13.79
C GLY A 246 -2.88 -8.41 13.42
N ALA A 247 -2.47 -7.61 14.43
CA ALA A 247 -1.90 -6.27 14.24
C ALA A 247 -0.98 -5.90 15.42
N PHE A 248 0.04 -5.09 15.14
CA PHE A 248 0.94 -4.51 16.13
C PHE A 248 1.37 -3.10 15.63
N GLU A 249 0.55 -2.10 16.02
CA GLU A 249 0.58 -0.75 15.48
C GLU A 249 1.21 0.19 16.47
N VAL A 250 2.37 0.75 16.16
CA VAL A 250 3.07 1.68 17.04
C VAL A 250 2.72 3.12 16.74
N MET A 251 2.57 3.90 17.80
CA MET A 251 2.43 5.35 17.78
C MET A 251 3.50 5.96 18.71
N TRP A 252 4.35 6.82 18.17
CA TRP A 252 5.18 7.66 19.03
C TRP A 252 4.33 8.64 19.80
N ARG A 253 4.83 9.13 20.94
CA ARG A 253 4.12 10.14 21.75
C ARG A 253 3.65 11.33 20.91
N SER A 254 4.46 11.76 19.93
CA SER A 254 4.11 12.85 19.02
C SER A 254 2.82 12.63 18.23
N TYR A 255 2.49 11.38 17.88
CA TYR A 255 1.23 11.03 17.24
C TYR A 255 0.09 10.92 18.24
N TYR A 256 0.28 10.13 19.29
CA TYR A 256 -0.76 9.84 20.27
C TYR A 256 -1.24 11.08 21.00
N ALA A 257 -0.33 11.88 21.56
CA ALA A 257 -0.66 13.11 22.26
C ALA A 257 -1.34 14.14 21.35
N LEU A 258 -0.88 14.26 20.08
CA LEU A 258 -1.47 15.18 19.11
C LEU A 258 -2.94 14.87 18.84
N LEU A 259 -3.29 13.59 18.60
CA LEU A 259 -4.67 13.19 18.27
C LEU A 259 -5.59 13.08 19.49
N THR A 260 -5.03 13.03 20.68
CA THR A 260 -5.81 12.91 21.93
C THR A 260 -5.77 14.21 22.74
N GLU A 261 -4.80 14.38 23.61
CA GLU A 261 -4.71 15.48 24.59
C GLU A 261 -4.63 16.85 23.93
N GLU A 262 -3.75 17.02 22.93
CA GLU A 262 -3.46 18.33 22.34
C GLU A 262 -4.62 18.85 21.47
N SER A 263 -5.25 17.98 20.69
CA SER A 263 -6.36 18.37 19.80
C SER A 263 -7.74 18.17 20.41
N GLY A 264 -7.87 17.28 21.40
CA GLY A 264 -9.17 16.89 21.97
C GLY A 264 -10.07 16.11 21.01
N ARG A 265 -9.53 15.59 19.87
CA ARG A 265 -10.31 14.80 18.89
C ARG A 265 -10.75 13.46 19.47
N HIS A 266 -9.85 12.81 20.20
CA HIS A 266 -10.12 11.56 20.89
C HIS A 266 -9.80 11.71 22.37
N ASN A 267 -10.63 11.12 23.23
CA ASN A 267 -10.29 11.03 24.66
C ASN A 267 -9.15 10.02 24.84
N PRO A 268 -8.04 10.39 25.53
CA PRO A 268 -6.92 9.49 25.73
C PRO A 268 -7.33 8.32 26.63
N PRO A 269 -7.26 7.05 26.16
CA PRO A 269 -7.53 5.89 27.04
C PRO A 269 -6.43 5.64 28.06
N LEU A 270 -5.19 6.10 27.77
CA LEU A 270 -4.01 6.03 28.61
C LEU A 270 -3.42 7.43 28.76
N ASP A 271 -2.65 7.64 29.84
CA ASP A 271 -1.86 8.84 30.04
C ASP A 271 -0.92 9.12 28.88
N THR A 272 -0.66 10.40 28.55
CA THR A 272 0.13 10.81 27.38
C THR A 272 1.62 10.98 27.68
N SER A 273 2.11 10.54 28.83
CA SER A 273 3.51 10.70 29.27
C SER A 273 4.49 9.69 28.66
N SER A 274 4.03 8.50 28.28
CA SER A 274 4.88 7.45 27.74
C SER A 274 5.39 7.77 26.33
N PRO A 275 6.62 7.38 25.98
CA PRO A 275 7.19 7.66 24.66
C PRO A 275 6.54 6.86 23.52
N PHE A 276 5.97 5.68 23.82
CA PHE A 276 5.39 4.78 22.83
C PHE A 276 4.05 4.21 23.26
N TYR A 277 3.13 4.13 22.32
CA TYR A 277 1.82 3.49 22.45
C TYR A 277 1.66 2.44 21.37
N VAL A 278 1.07 1.32 21.71
CA VAL A 278 0.89 0.22 20.77
C VAL A 278 -0.55 -0.27 20.81
N LEU A 279 -1.18 -0.29 19.65
CA LEU A 279 -2.43 -0.99 19.47
C LEU A 279 -2.12 -2.41 19.01
N ILE A 280 -2.55 -3.39 19.81
CA ILE A 280 -2.33 -4.82 19.56
C ILE A 280 -3.67 -5.49 19.33
N GLU A 281 -3.75 -6.31 18.28
CA GLU A 281 -4.95 -7.10 18.02
C GLU A 281 -4.61 -8.59 17.88
N SER A 282 -5.41 -9.41 18.53
CA SER A 282 -5.41 -10.87 18.40
C SER A 282 -6.67 -11.33 17.67
N LEU A 283 -6.51 -12.21 16.70
CA LEU A 283 -7.59 -12.80 15.90
C LEU A 283 -7.67 -14.30 16.15
N GLY A 284 -8.89 -14.84 16.24
CA GLY A 284 -9.14 -16.26 16.48
C GLY A 284 -10.52 -16.71 16.01
N ASN A 285 -10.85 -17.98 16.25
CA ASN A 285 -12.13 -18.57 15.84
C ASN A 285 -13.07 -18.84 17.02
N ASP A 286 -12.58 -18.77 18.26
CA ASP A 286 -13.37 -18.88 19.48
C ASP A 286 -13.17 -17.64 20.34
N GLN A 287 -14.26 -16.98 20.70
CA GLN A 287 -14.23 -15.72 21.43
C GLN A 287 -13.66 -15.90 22.86
N GLY A 288 -14.03 -16.98 23.56
CA GLY A 288 -13.59 -17.23 24.93
C GLY A 288 -12.10 -17.57 25.00
N GLU A 289 -11.64 -18.48 24.13
CA GLU A 289 -10.23 -18.87 24.05
C GLU A 289 -9.36 -17.69 23.60
N THR A 290 -9.80 -16.94 22.60
CA THR A 290 -9.06 -15.77 22.09
C THR A 290 -8.93 -14.71 23.17
N ALA A 291 -10.01 -14.40 23.90
CA ALA A 291 -10.01 -13.42 25.00
C ALA A 291 -9.06 -13.85 26.13
N GLN A 292 -9.20 -15.10 26.61
CA GLN A 292 -8.37 -15.63 27.68
C GLN A 292 -6.87 -15.60 27.31
N ARG A 293 -6.53 -16.08 26.13
CA ARG A 293 -5.14 -16.12 25.66
C ARG A 293 -4.55 -14.72 25.51
N PHE A 294 -5.34 -13.77 25.00
CA PHE A 294 -4.92 -12.39 24.83
C PHE A 294 -4.70 -11.69 26.17
N GLU A 295 -5.64 -11.84 27.13
CA GLU A 295 -5.51 -11.31 28.48
C GLU A 295 -4.28 -11.85 29.20
N GLN A 296 -4.04 -13.17 29.11
CA GLN A 296 -2.85 -13.80 29.67
C GLN A 296 -1.55 -13.26 29.04
N ALA A 297 -1.54 -13.00 27.72
CA ALA A 297 -0.40 -12.43 27.03
C ALA A 297 -0.10 -11.01 27.51
N ILE A 298 -1.12 -10.16 27.65
CA ILE A 298 -0.97 -8.79 28.16
C ILE A 298 -0.53 -8.80 29.62
N THR A 299 -1.16 -9.62 30.48
CA THR A 299 -0.80 -9.75 31.90
C THR A 299 0.65 -10.20 32.07
N SER A 300 1.07 -11.22 31.32
CA SER A 300 2.44 -11.72 31.38
C SER A 300 3.46 -10.70 30.84
N ALA A 301 3.08 -9.86 29.85
CA ALA A 301 3.92 -8.77 29.39
C ALA A 301 4.09 -7.67 30.46
N PHE A 302 3.03 -7.36 31.19
CA PHE A 302 3.06 -6.43 32.32
C PHE A 302 3.94 -6.94 33.47
N GLU A 303 3.80 -8.22 33.86
CA GLU A 303 4.65 -8.85 34.87
C GLU A 303 6.14 -8.87 34.50
N LYS A 304 6.46 -8.84 33.20
CA LYS A 304 7.83 -8.75 32.68
C LYS A 304 8.32 -7.32 32.47
N GLU A 305 7.53 -6.34 32.89
CA GLU A 305 7.84 -4.89 32.73
C GLU A 305 8.06 -4.47 31.26
N LEU A 306 7.41 -5.20 30.30
CA LEU A 306 7.49 -4.86 28.87
C LEU A 306 6.51 -3.77 28.46
N LEU A 307 5.52 -3.49 29.30
CA LEU A 307 4.58 -2.38 29.17
C LEU A 307 4.31 -1.78 30.56
N SER A 308 3.97 -0.48 30.60
CA SER A 308 3.72 0.26 31.85
C SER A 308 2.23 0.44 32.15
N ASP A 309 1.39 0.44 31.12
CA ASP A 309 -0.07 0.54 31.26
C ASP A 309 -0.79 -0.10 30.09
N ALA A 310 -2.04 -0.54 30.28
CA ALA A 310 -2.82 -1.23 29.26
C ALA A 310 -4.33 -1.05 29.43
N VAL A 311 -5.04 -0.84 28.32
CA VAL A 311 -6.50 -0.90 28.22
C VAL A 311 -6.88 -1.99 27.21
N ILE A 312 -7.56 -3.05 27.68
CA ILE A 312 -8.12 -4.10 26.83
C ILE A 312 -9.57 -3.74 26.52
N ALA A 313 -9.95 -3.75 25.25
CA ALA A 313 -11.31 -3.47 24.82
C ALA A 313 -12.28 -4.54 25.33
N SER A 314 -13.32 -4.14 26.06
CA SER A 314 -14.36 -5.01 26.59
C SER A 314 -15.61 -5.10 25.71
N SER A 315 -15.66 -4.34 24.61
CA SER A 315 -16.76 -4.31 23.65
C SER A 315 -16.28 -3.84 22.28
N ASP A 316 -17.05 -4.15 21.23
CA ASP A 316 -16.76 -3.67 19.87
C ASP A 316 -16.68 -2.14 19.80
N ALA A 317 -17.59 -1.43 20.49
CA ALA A 317 -17.56 0.02 20.54
C ALA A 317 -16.28 0.58 21.21
N GLN A 318 -15.68 -0.13 22.15
CA GLN A 318 -14.43 0.27 22.75
C GLN A 318 -13.26 -0.08 21.81
N ARG A 319 -13.26 -1.26 21.18
CA ARG A 319 -12.31 -1.63 20.14
C ARG A 319 -12.27 -0.56 19.03
N ASP A 320 -13.43 -0.19 18.51
CA ASP A 320 -13.55 0.77 17.41
C ASP A 320 -13.02 2.15 17.81
N ARG A 321 -13.20 2.56 19.08
CA ARG A 321 -12.60 3.81 19.60
C ARG A 321 -11.06 3.74 19.70
N LEU A 322 -10.50 2.58 20.07
CA LEU A 322 -9.04 2.42 20.09
C LEU A 322 -8.45 2.48 18.68
N TRP A 323 -9.09 1.80 17.72
CA TRP A 323 -8.69 1.85 16.31
C TRP A 323 -8.86 3.26 15.73
N ALA A 324 -9.93 3.99 16.07
CA ALA A 324 -10.17 5.34 15.58
C ALA A 324 -9.00 6.30 15.89
N ILE A 325 -8.30 6.13 17.02
CA ILE A 325 -7.10 6.91 17.34
C ILE A 325 -5.98 6.60 16.34
N ARG A 326 -5.74 5.30 16.05
CA ARG A 326 -4.65 4.85 15.17
C ARG A 326 -4.91 5.18 13.69
N GLU A 327 -6.15 5.21 13.28
CA GLU A 327 -6.56 5.38 11.87
C GLU A 327 -6.96 6.82 11.53
N ASP A 328 -6.89 7.79 12.44
CA ASP A 328 -7.29 9.19 12.18
C ASP A 328 -6.24 9.96 11.36
N ILE A 329 -5.96 9.46 10.15
CA ILE A 329 -5.02 10.10 9.21
C ILE A 329 -5.57 11.42 8.67
N GLU A 330 -6.89 11.57 8.58
CA GLU A 330 -7.54 12.82 8.20
C GLU A 330 -7.34 13.87 9.29
N GLY A 331 -7.59 13.54 10.56
CA GLY A 331 -7.33 14.43 11.69
C GLY A 331 -5.86 14.82 11.81
N LEU A 332 -4.94 13.87 11.61
CA LEU A 332 -3.51 14.19 11.53
C LEU A 332 -3.24 15.19 10.40
N SER A 333 -3.85 15.00 9.22
CA SER A 333 -3.69 15.92 8.08
C SER A 333 -4.17 17.32 8.41
N GLU A 334 -5.33 17.47 9.06
CA GLU A 334 -5.90 18.77 9.45
C GLU A 334 -5.02 19.49 10.48
N LEU A 335 -4.47 18.76 11.47
CA LEU A 335 -3.73 19.34 12.58
C LEU A 335 -2.32 19.83 12.25
N ILE A 336 -1.70 19.26 11.19
CA ILE A 336 -0.31 19.58 10.82
C ILE A 336 -0.14 19.92 9.34
N ALA A 337 -1.22 20.26 8.61
CA ALA A 337 -1.09 20.76 7.25
C ALA A 337 -0.49 22.19 7.22
N PRO A 338 0.30 22.54 6.18
CA PRO A 338 0.84 21.66 5.15
C PRO A 338 1.99 20.78 5.67
N ARG A 339 2.12 19.55 5.11
CA ARG A 339 3.11 18.58 5.58
C ARG A 339 3.73 17.77 4.46
N PHE A 340 4.92 17.21 4.71
CA PHE A 340 5.52 16.12 3.95
C PHE A 340 5.16 14.78 4.60
N VAL A 341 4.88 13.77 3.78
CA VAL A 341 4.53 12.43 4.25
C VAL A 341 5.50 11.43 3.63
N PHE A 342 6.10 10.62 4.48
CA PHE A 342 7.03 9.56 4.11
C PHE A 342 6.51 8.23 4.61
N ASP A 343 6.73 7.22 3.81
CA ASP A 343 6.41 5.82 4.05
C ASP A 343 7.70 5.04 3.79
N ILE A 344 8.36 4.60 4.86
CA ILE A 344 9.68 4.00 4.83
C ILE A 344 9.67 2.66 5.57
N SER A 345 10.61 1.77 5.22
CA SER A 345 10.85 0.58 6.02
C SER A 345 12.32 0.41 6.34
N LEU A 346 12.58 -0.11 7.54
CA LEU A 346 13.92 -0.38 8.04
C LEU A 346 13.87 -1.46 9.12
N SER A 347 15.04 -1.98 9.48
CA SER A 347 15.14 -2.93 10.58
C SER A 347 14.56 -2.36 11.87
N ILE A 348 13.72 -3.13 12.56
CA ILE A 348 13.03 -2.70 13.78
C ILE A 348 14.03 -2.17 14.83
N VAL A 349 15.19 -2.81 14.97
CA VAL A 349 16.20 -2.41 15.95
C VAL A 349 16.82 -1.03 15.67
N ASP A 350 16.78 -0.56 14.43
CA ASP A 350 17.33 0.73 14.03
C ASP A 350 16.31 1.87 14.09
N MET A 351 15.01 1.58 14.23
CA MET A 351 13.93 2.56 14.09
C MET A 351 14.05 3.73 15.07
N ASN A 352 14.26 3.45 16.36
CA ASN A 352 14.34 4.53 17.35
C ASN A 352 15.56 5.42 17.15
N THR A 353 16.72 4.82 16.83
CA THR A 353 17.94 5.58 16.53
C THR A 353 17.73 6.46 15.29
N TYR A 354 17.11 5.91 14.26
CA TYR A 354 16.78 6.64 13.04
C TYR A 354 15.81 7.79 13.31
N VAL A 355 14.70 7.56 14.02
CA VAL A 355 13.69 8.58 14.31
C VAL A 355 14.30 9.72 15.15
N ASN A 356 15.06 9.40 16.20
CA ASN A 356 15.72 10.40 17.03
C ASN A 356 16.71 11.25 16.24
N ALA A 357 17.54 10.65 15.38
CA ALA A 357 18.47 11.36 14.52
C ALA A 357 17.76 12.26 13.51
N LEU A 358 16.65 11.79 12.92
CA LEU A 358 15.82 12.56 12.00
C LEU A 358 15.19 13.78 12.70
N GLU A 359 14.60 13.59 13.88
CA GLU A 359 14.03 14.70 14.66
C GLU A 359 15.06 15.78 14.97
N VAL A 360 16.26 15.38 15.43
CA VAL A 360 17.36 16.33 15.69
C VAL A 360 17.76 17.06 14.41
N SER A 361 17.92 16.35 13.30
CA SER A 361 18.33 16.94 12.03
C SER A 361 17.32 17.93 11.49
N VAL A 362 16.03 17.60 11.57
CA VAL A 362 14.93 18.48 11.16
C VAL A 362 14.87 19.73 12.03
N ARG A 363 14.90 19.59 13.37
CA ARG A 363 14.80 20.71 14.30
C ARG A 363 16.04 21.63 14.28
N ASN A 364 17.19 21.13 13.89
CA ASN A 364 18.38 21.99 13.69
C ASN A 364 18.18 23.00 12.56
N ILE A 365 17.36 22.68 11.54
CA ILE A 365 17.06 23.58 10.41
C ILE A 365 15.75 24.35 10.68
N TRP A 366 14.73 23.66 11.20
CA TRP A 366 13.42 24.21 11.53
C TRP A 366 13.07 23.90 13.00
N PRO A 367 13.44 24.79 13.94
CA PRO A 367 13.26 24.53 15.37
C PRO A 367 11.81 24.22 15.79
N ASP A 368 10.83 24.82 15.11
CA ASP A 368 9.40 24.66 15.41
C ASP A 368 8.73 23.53 14.59
N ALA A 369 9.50 22.77 13.83
CA ALA A 369 8.96 21.68 13.02
C ALA A 369 8.31 20.59 13.88
N LYS A 370 7.15 20.12 13.44
CA LYS A 370 6.47 18.95 14.01
C LYS A 370 6.90 17.72 13.25
N VAL A 371 7.47 16.75 13.96
CA VAL A 371 7.76 15.40 13.43
C VAL A 371 6.84 14.42 14.13
N VAL A 372 5.97 13.79 13.37
CA VAL A 372 4.96 12.87 13.89
C VAL A 372 5.19 11.49 13.27
N VAL A 373 5.36 10.47 14.11
CA VAL A 373 5.75 9.13 13.71
C VAL A 373 4.76 8.10 14.23
N PHE A 374 4.36 7.18 13.37
CA PHE A 374 3.55 6.01 13.69
C PHE A 374 3.81 4.92 12.63
N GLY A 375 3.31 3.72 12.81
CA GLY A 375 3.48 2.70 11.78
C GLY A 375 3.19 1.27 12.23
N HIS A 376 3.50 0.36 11.34
CA HIS A 376 3.33 -1.08 11.49
C HIS A 376 4.65 -1.66 12.01
N LEU A 377 4.89 -1.61 13.33
CA LEU A 377 6.17 -2.06 13.90
C LEU A 377 6.45 -3.52 13.55
N GLY A 378 5.38 -4.34 13.52
CA GLY A 378 5.51 -5.77 13.29
C GLY A 378 6.12 -6.17 11.95
N ASP A 379 6.05 -5.32 10.93
CA ASP A 379 6.57 -5.58 9.58
C ASP A 379 7.66 -4.58 9.14
N GLY A 380 8.06 -3.68 10.05
CA GLY A 380 9.18 -2.80 9.81
C GLY A 380 8.84 -1.49 9.09
N ASN A 381 7.56 -1.11 9.00
CA ASN A 381 7.11 0.09 8.31
C ASN A 381 6.89 1.27 9.28
N LEU A 382 7.38 2.45 8.91
CA LEU A 382 7.12 3.71 9.57
C LEU A 382 6.50 4.73 8.62
N HIS A 383 5.44 5.39 9.10
CA HIS A 383 4.89 6.59 8.51
C HIS A 383 5.44 7.81 9.25
N VAL A 384 6.09 8.70 8.53
CA VAL A 384 6.66 9.92 9.08
C VAL A 384 5.99 11.12 8.43
N SER A 385 5.38 11.98 9.24
CA SER A 385 4.80 13.24 8.80
C SER A 385 5.59 14.41 9.39
N ILE A 386 6.05 15.33 8.52
CA ILE A 386 6.87 16.46 8.94
C ILE A 386 6.22 17.76 8.45
N SER A 387 5.95 18.68 9.37
CA SER A 387 5.40 20.00 9.06
C SER A 387 6.29 21.09 9.66
N MET A 388 6.61 22.09 8.85
CA MET A 388 7.28 23.32 9.24
C MET A 388 6.44 24.56 8.91
N GLY A 389 5.12 24.39 8.67
CA GLY A 389 4.19 25.48 8.36
C GLY A 389 4.10 25.85 6.88
N GLU A 390 5.05 25.39 6.06
CA GLU A 390 5.07 25.61 4.61
C GLU A 390 5.56 24.38 3.85
N VAL A 391 5.20 24.30 2.56
CA VAL A 391 5.63 23.26 1.63
C VAL A 391 5.98 23.92 0.30
N ASN A 392 7.24 23.81 -0.12
CA ASN A 392 7.73 24.23 -1.43
C ASN A 392 8.82 23.26 -1.94
N GLU A 393 9.29 23.46 -3.17
CA GLU A 393 10.23 22.54 -3.81
C GLU A 393 11.61 22.51 -3.12
N GLU A 394 12.12 23.67 -2.67
CA GLU A 394 13.42 23.75 -2.00
C GLU A 394 13.40 23.00 -0.67
N ILE A 395 12.35 23.22 0.14
CA ILE A 395 12.13 22.51 1.40
C ILE A 395 11.97 21.00 1.11
N ARG A 396 11.24 20.62 0.06
CA ARG A 396 11.03 19.23 -0.30
C ARG A 396 12.35 18.51 -0.55
N ILE A 397 13.24 19.09 -1.32
CA ILE A 397 14.55 18.48 -1.61
C ILE A 397 15.35 18.26 -0.33
N ILE A 398 15.38 19.25 0.57
CA ILE A 398 16.12 19.15 1.83
C ILE A 398 15.51 18.06 2.73
N ILE A 399 14.19 18.04 2.88
CA ILE A 399 13.53 17.10 3.78
C ILE A 399 13.58 15.66 3.26
N GLU A 400 13.46 15.46 1.92
CA GLU A 400 13.67 14.16 1.29
C GLU A 400 15.08 13.64 1.52
N ASP A 401 16.09 14.50 1.44
CA ASP A 401 17.48 14.16 1.73
C ASP A 401 17.68 13.76 3.21
N LEU A 402 17.08 14.49 4.14
CA LEU A 402 17.15 14.18 5.57
C LEU A 402 16.49 12.85 5.91
N VAL A 403 15.38 12.52 5.26
CA VAL A 403 14.65 11.27 5.48
C VAL A 403 15.31 10.10 4.76
N TYR A 404 15.66 10.24 3.48
CA TYR A 404 16.04 9.11 2.66
C TYR A 404 17.52 8.74 2.75
N LYS A 405 18.46 9.72 2.75
CA LYS A 405 19.91 9.41 2.73
C LYS A 405 20.38 8.51 3.88
N PRO A 406 19.91 8.71 5.14
CA PRO A 406 20.33 7.83 6.23
C PRO A 406 19.89 6.36 6.06
N LEU A 407 18.80 6.10 5.32
CA LEU A 407 18.30 4.75 5.06
C LEU A 407 19.32 3.89 4.30
N GLN A 408 20.13 4.50 3.43
CA GLN A 408 21.12 3.76 2.63
C GLN A 408 22.14 3.03 3.53
N ALA A 409 22.59 3.69 4.58
CA ALA A 409 23.63 3.14 5.48
C ALA A 409 23.13 1.97 6.33
N ILE A 410 21.80 1.91 6.57
CA ILE A 410 21.16 0.87 7.40
C ILE A 410 20.36 -0.13 6.56
N GLY A 411 20.46 -0.08 5.23
CA GLY A 411 19.76 -0.99 4.33
C GLY A 411 18.23 -0.82 4.35
N GLY A 412 17.75 0.38 4.66
CA GLY A 412 16.32 0.71 4.68
C GLY A 412 15.74 0.96 3.29
N SER A 413 14.41 1.06 3.21
CA SER A 413 13.68 1.34 1.99
C SER A 413 12.97 2.69 2.03
N ILE A 414 13.05 3.43 0.94
CA ILE A 414 12.34 4.71 0.75
C ILE A 414 10.82 4.52 0.56
N SER A 415 10.37 3.30 0.38
CA SER A 415 8.94 2.97 0.26
C SER A 415 8.67 1.60 0.86
N ALA A 416 7.80 1.55 1.88
CA ALA A 416 7.29 0.31 2.45
C ALA A 416 6.07 -0.19 1.66
N GLU A 417 5.07 0.67 1.43
CA GLU A 417 3.77 0.34 0.85
C GLU A 417 3.42 1.16 -0.39
N HIS A 418 3.74 2.47 -0.42
CA HIS A 418 3.21 3.41 -1.40
C HIS A 418 3.71 3.19 -2.83
N GLY A 419 4.81 2.47 -3.03
CA GLY A 419 5.48 2.34 -4.32
C GLY A 419 6.44 3.52 -4.59
N ILE A 420 6.93 3.59 -5.82
CA ILE A 420 7.93 4.56 -6.29
C ILE A 420 7.29 5.64 -7.16
N GLY A 421 6.48 5.24 -8.16
CA GLY A 421 5.81 6.14 -9.08
C GLY A 421 6.73 7.15 -9.76
N ILE A 422 6.26 8.39 -9.85
CA ILE A 422 7.05 9.54 -10.31
C ILE A 422 7.84 10.17 -9.14
N LYS A 423 7.24 10.18 -7.93
CA LYS A 423 7.77 10.94 -6.79
C LYS A 423 9.11 10.43 -6.27
N LYS A 424 9.30 9.11 -6.20
CA LYS A 424 10.47 8.51 -5.51
C LYS A 424 11.52 7.95 -6.48
N LYS A 425 11.29 7.96 -7.80
CA LYS A 425 12.20 7.34 -8.79
C LYS A 425 13.64 7.83 -8.74
N ASN A 426 13.85 9.11 -8.41
CA ASN A 426 15.18 9.73 -8.32
C ASN A 426 15.96 9.30 -7.04
N HIS A 427 15.28 8.69 -6.08
CA HIS A 427 15.86 8.18 -4.83
C HIS A 427 15.97 6.64 -4.81
N LEU A 428 15.62 5.96 -5.91
CA LEU A 428 15.61 4.50 -5.99
C LEU A 428 16.97 3.87 -5.62
N ASN A 429 18.07 4.54 -5.96
CA ASN A 429 19.44 4.14 -5.65
C ASN A 429 19.77 4.09 -4.14
N ILE A 430 18.94 4.68 -3.29
CA ILE A 430 19.07 4.59 -1.83
C ILE A 430 18.67 3.20 -1.34
N SER A 431 17.63 2.61 -1.92
CA SER A 431 17.09 1.30 -1.53
C SER A 431 17.54 0.15 -2.43
N ARG A 432 18.09 0.47 -3.61
CA ARG A 432 18.50 -0.54 -4.60
C ARG A 432 19.94 -0.28 -5.08
N ASN A 433 20.73 -1.34 -5.12
CA ASN A 433 22.08 -1.24 -5.65
C ASN A 433 22.09 -1.07 -7.18
N PRO A 434 23.21 -0.60 -7.77
CA PRO A 434 23.29 -0.39 -9.22
C PRO A 434 23.02 -1.65 -10.06
N GLY A 435 23.38 -2.83 -9.57
CA GLY A 435 23.10 -4.11 -10.25
C GLY A 435 21.61 -4.44 -10.32
N GLU A 436 20.87 -4.17 -9.24
CA GLU A 436 19.41 -4.34 -9.22
C GLU A 436 18.73 -3.36 -10.19
N ILE A 437 19.13 -2.08 -10.18
CA ILE A 437 18.57 -1.06 -11.07
C ILE A 437 18.86 -1.43 -12.54
N ALA A 438 20.08 -1.85 -12.85
CA ALA A 438 20.46 -2.29 -14.20
C ALA A 438 19.63 -3.51 -14.66
N LEU A 439 19.36 -4.47 -13.76
CA LEU A 439 18.49 -5.61 -14.08
C LEU A 439 17.04 -5.19 -14.31
N MET A 440 16.48 -4.31 -13.47
CA MET A 440 15.12 -3.77 -13.66
C MET A 440 15.00 -3.06 -15.01
N MET A 441 16.01 -2.28 -15.43
CA MET A 441 16.01 -1.63 -16.75
C MET A 441 16.03 -2.63 -17.90
N LYS A 442 16.81 -3.71 -17.80
CA LYS A 442 16.81 -4.77 -18.80
C LYS A 442 15.46 -5.48 -18.86
N LEU A 443 14.83 -5.76 -17.71
CA LEU A 443 13.48 -6.33 -17.68
C LEU A 443 12.47 -5.42 -18.37
N LYS A 444 12.50 -4.12 -18.08
CA LYS A 444 11.65 -3.13 -18.76
C LYS A 444 11.90 -3.14 -20.26
N GLU A 445 13.15 -3.14 -20.71
CA GLU A 445 13.51 -3.14 -22.15
C GLU A 445 13.03 -4.41 -22.87
N VAL A 446 13.09 -5.57 -22.21
CA VAL A 446 12.62 -6.84 -22.79
C VAL A 446 11.09 -6.90 -22.85
N MET A 447 10.42 -6.46 -21.77
CA MET A 447 8.96 -6.56 -21.63
C MET A 447 8.21 -5.44 -22.37
N ASP A 448 8.84 -4.29 -22.54
CA ASP A 448 8.27 -3.10 -23.18
C ASP A 448 9.35 -2.34 -23.96
N PRO A 449 9.81 -2.89 -25.10
CA PRO A 449 10.95 -2.35 -25.85
C PRO A 449 10.71 -0.94 -26.45
N LYS A 450 9.45 -0.52 -26.56
CA LYS A 450 9.06 0.81 -27.04
C LYS A 450 8.80 1.80 -25.88
N ASP A 451 8.93 1.36 -24.63
CA ASP A 451 8.67 2.14 -23.43
C ASP A 451 7.29 2.82 -23.45
N LEU A 452 6.25 2.04 -23.69
CA LEU A 452 4.86 2.51 -23.78
C LEU A 452 4.13 2.48 -22.43
N LEU A 453 4.40 1.47 -21.59
CA LEU A 453 3.69 1.23 -20.34
C LEU A 453 4.20 2.11 -19.21
N ASN A 454 3.34 2.96 -18.67
CA ASN A 454 3.63 3.81 -17.51
C ASN A 454 5.02 4.47 -17.58
N ARG A 455 5.31 5.10 -18.73
CA ARG A 455 6.59 5.73 -19.05
C ARG A 455 7.07 6.71 -17.97
N GLY A 456 8.36 6.69 -17.65
CA GLY A 456 8.99 7.62 -16.71
C GLY A 456 8.57 7.41 -15.24
N LYS A 457 8.03 6.23 -14.90
CA LYS A 457 7.66 5.85 -13.55
C LYS A 457 8.55 4.70 -13.06
N VAL A 458 8.71 4.57 -11.75
CA VAL A 458 9.51 3.56 -11.05
C VAL A 458 11.01 3.70 -11.28
N LEU A 459 11.46 3.65 -12.53
CA LEU A 459 12.89 3.66 -12.89
C LEU A 459 13.41 5.10 -13.05
N PRO A 460 14.65 5.39 -12.65
CA PRO A 460 15.27 6.67 -12.88
C PRO A 460 15.46 6.94 -14.37
N ASP A 461 15.50 8.21 -14.75
CA ASP A 461 15.78 8.60 -16.13
C ASP A 461 17.21 8.19 -16.52
N LYS A 462 17.42 7.72 -17.75
CA LYS A 462 18.73 7.24 -18.25
C LYS A 462 19.87 8.25 -18.11
N THR A 463 19.54 9.54 -17.97
CA THR A 463 20.49 10.64 -17.76
C THR A 463 20.97 10.78 -16.32
N ASN A 464 20.33 10.12 -15.37
CA ASN A 464 20.60 10.20 -13.92
C ASN A 464 21.31 8.94 -13.36
N LEU A 465 21.84 8.11 -14.25
CA LEU A 465 22.65 6.93 -13.96
C LEU A 465 24.12 7.22 -14.28
#